data_a41ddf5ef39d87e355bfe16f5c534c0a
#
_entry.id   a41ddf5ef39d87e355bfe16f5c534c0a
#
_cell.length_a   1.000
_cell.length_b   1.000
_cell.length_c   1.000
_cell.angle_alpha   90.00
_cell.angle_beta   90.00
_cell.angle_gamma   90.00
#
_symmetry.space_group_name_H-M   'P 1'
#
loop_
_entity.id
_entity.type
_entity.pdbx_description
1 polymer ?
#
loop_
_entity_poly.entity_id
_entity_poly.type
_entity_poly.pdbx_seq_one_letter_code
_entity_poly.pdbx_strand_id
1 'polypeptide(L)'
;MLSRLAKILRAKVGRGYSRPNLNNMRKYYLMFSSCQTSDNSEFAICQTSDKLTWSHICELITIEDALERKFYLNECIAENWTVNALHRQKESGLFMRLALSKDKQGIMELAHKGQIVQKAEDVVKDTYTLEFLGFED
;
A
#
# COMPACT_ATOMS: atom_id res chain seq x y z
N MET A 1 -14.06 23.73 9.35
CA MET A 1 -14.50 22.70 10.29
C MET A 1 -13.34 21.86 10.85
N LEU A 2 -12.55 21.17 10.04
CA LEU A 2 -11.43 20.32 10.50
C LEU A 2 -10.36 21.05 11.31
N SER A 3 -10.05 22.33 11.02
CA SER A 3 -9.06 23.09 11.77
C SER A 3 -9.48 23.37 13.23
N ARG A 4 -10.77 23.61 13.44
CA ARG A 4 -11.33 23.80 14.79
C ARG A 4 -11.32 22.47 15.57
N LEU A 5 -11.71 21.38 14.91
CA LEU A 5 -11.68 20.04 15.48
C LEU A 5 -10.25 19.62 15.86
N ALA A 6 -9.27 19.87 14.98
CA ALA A 6 -7.87 19.61 15.25
C ALA A 6 -7.35 20.32 16.51
N LYS A 7 -7.72 21.59 16.70
CA LYS A 7 -7.33 22.35 17.90
C LYS A 7 -7.92 21.73 19.19
N ILE A 8 -9.20 21.37 19.16
CA ILE A 8 -9.89 20.77 20.31
C ILE A 8 -9.28 19.40 20.64
N LEU A 9 -9.10 18.53 19.64
CA LEU A 9 -8.55 17.20 19.85
C LEU A 9 -7.09 17.23 20.29
N ARG A 10 -6.27 18.14 19.76
CA ARG A 10 -4.89 18.32 20.24
C ARG A 10 -4.81 18.72 21.69
N ALA A 11 -5.73 19.58 22.15
CA ALA A 11 -5.78 20.01 23.54
C ALA A 11 -6.26 18.90 24.48
N LYS A 12 -7.22 18.05 24.03
CA LYS A 12 -7.84 17.03 24.88
C LYS A 12 -7.14 15.66 24.83
N VAL A 13 -6.61 15.26 23.68
CA VAL A 13 -6.15 13.89 23.42
C VAL A 13 -4.66 13.83 23.10
N GLY A 14 -4.09 14.82 22.42
CA GLY A 14 -2.65 14.88 22.16
C GLY A 14 -2.24 15.20 20.72
N ARG A 15 -0.92 15.04 20.44
CA ARG A 15 -0.28 15.52 19.20
C ARG A 15 -0.72 14.80 17.92
N GLY A 16 -1.28 13.60 18.00
CA GLY A 16 -1.68 12.78 16.84
C GLY A 16 -2.80 13.38 15.99
N TYR A 17 -3.53 14.38 16.45
CA TYR A 17 -4.71 14.94 15.81
C TYR A 17 -4.41 16.26 15.08
N SER A 18 -3.37 16.25 14.23
CA SER A 18 -3.10 17.36 13.32
C SER A 18 -4.14 17.43 12.20
N ARG A 19 -4.33 18.60 11.57
CA ARG A 19 -5.25 18.77 10.44
C ARG A 19 -4.95 17.80 9.28
N PRO A 20 -3.69 17.60 8.83
CA PRO A 20 -3.37 16.59 7.83
C PRO A 20 -3.76 15.18 8.26
N ASN A 21 -3.46 14.81 9.51
CA ASN A 21 -3.77 13.49 10.01
C ASN A 21 -5.29 13.24 10.12
N LEU A 22 -6.06 14.22 10.54
CA LEU A 22 -7.53 14.13 10.53
C LEU A 22 -8.09 13.99 9.11
N ASN A 23 -7.46 14.63 8.12
CA ASN A 23 -7.85 14.46 6.74
C ASN A 23 -7.55 13.04 6.23
N ASN A 24 -6.42 12.47 6.62
CA ASN A 24 -6.09 11.07 6.33
C ASN A 24 -7.05 10.10 7.01
N MET A 25 -7.41 10.34 8.28
CA MET A 25 -8.44 9.55 8.99
C MET A 25 -9.79 9.61 8.28
N ARG A 26 -10.18 10.78 7.79
CA ARG A 26 -11.41 10.94 7.00
C ARG A 26 -11.34 10.17 5.68
N LYS A 27 -10.23 10.29 4.94
CA LYS A 27 -10.02 9.53 3.70
C LYS A 27 -10.10 8.03 3.95
N TYR A 28 -9.40 7.56 4.97
CA TYR A 28 -9.45 6.16 5.40
C TYR A 28 -10.88 5.71 5.66
N TYR A 29 -11.62 6.44 6.48
CA TYR A 29 -13.01 6.13 6.78
C TYR A 29 -13.88 6.06 5.53
N LEU A 30 -13.78 7.03 4.61
CA LEU A 30 -14.58 7.06 3.38
C LEU A 30 -14.23 5.92 2.42
N MET A 31 -12.96 5.54 2.34
CA MET A 31 -12.51 4.43 1.51
C MET A 31 -12.98 3.07 2.03
N PHE A 32 -12.92 2.88 3.35
CA PHE A 32 -13.15 1.58 3.98
C PHE A 32 -14.54 1.43 4.62
N SER A 33 -15.31 2.51 4.83
CA SER A 33 -16.68 2.40 5.34
C SER A 33 -17.66 1.86 4.30
N SER A 34 -17.39 2.04 3.01
CA SER A 34 -18.18 1.45 1.93
C SER A 34 -17.98 -0.06 1.78
N CYS A 35 -16.93 -0.62 2.39
CA CYS A 35 -16.64 -2.06 2.35
C CYS A 35 -17.54 -2.92 3.24
N GLN A 36 -18.34 -2.34 4.11
CA GLN A 36 -19.24 -3.11 4.98
C GLN A 36 -20.45 -3.71 4.24
N THR A 37 -20.65 -3.35 2.97
CA THR A 37 -21.83 -3.77 2.18
C THR A 37 -21.51 -4.70 1.02
N SER A 38 -20.26 -5.06 0.79
CA SER A 38 -19.87 -5.96 -0.32
C SER A 38 -19.01 -7.11 0.19
N ASP A 39 -19.38 -8.31 -0.20
CA ASP A 39 -18.81 -9.62 0.16
C ASP A 39 -17.34 -9.85 -0.27
N ASN A 40 -16.57 -8.81 -0.55
CA ASN A 40 -15.24 -8.94 -1.14
C ASN A 40 -14.11 -8.23 -0.37
N SER A 41 -13.28 -9.04 0.24
CA SER A 41 -11.80 -8.99 0.38
C SER A 41 -11.08 -7.67 0.76
N GLU A 42 -11.65 -6.48 0.67
CA GLU A 42 -11.08 -5.26 1.24
C GLU A 42 -11.22 -5.23 2.77
N PHE A 43 -12.05 -6.10 3.33
CA PHE A 43 -12.21 -6.33 4.77
C PHE A 43 -10.92 -6.87 5.44
N ALA A 44 -9.98 -7.37 4.65
CA ALA A 44 -8.69 -7.86 5.13
C ALA A 44 -7.88 -6.78 5.88
N ILE A 45 -8.07 -5.49 5.57
CA ILE A 45 -7.34 -4.41 6.27
C ILE A 45 -7.74 -4.30 7.74
N CYS A 46 -9.01 -4.54 8.08
CA CYS A 46 -9.45 -4.55 9.49
C CYS A 46 -8.91 -5.74 10.28
N GLN A 47 -8.73 -6.90 9.63
CA GLN A 47 -8.23 -8.12 10.27
C GLN A 47 -6.70 -8.21 10.31
N THR A 48 -6.01 -7.44 9.45
CA THR A 48 -4.54 -7.44 9.36
C THR A 48 -3.90 -6.22 10.04
N SER A 49 -4.66 -5.50 10.87
CA SER A 49 -4.19 -4.31 11.57
C SER A 49 -2.97 -4.56 12.48
N ASP A 50 -2.76 -5.79 12.91
CA ASP A 50 -1.60 -6.14 13.76
C ASP A 50 -0.25 -6.03 13.02
N LYS A 51 -0.25 -6.15 11.69
CA LYS A 51 0.98 -6.06 10.87
C LYS A 51 1.23 -4.66 10.29
N LEU A 52 0.20 -3.81 10.21
CA LEU A 52 0.26 -2.51 9.58
C LEU A 52 0.17 -1.39 10.61
N THR A 53 1.10 -0.45 10.55
CA THR A 53 1.03 0.78 11.34
C THR A 53 0.20 1.84 10.63
N TRP A 54 -0.25 2.86 11.37
CA TRP A 54 -0.95 4.02 10.80
C TRP A 54 -0.16 4.70 9.67
N SER A 55 1.16 4.70 9.76
CA SER A 55 2.03 5.27 8.72
C SER A 55 1.96 4.49 7.41
N HIS A 56 1.86 3.14 7.43
CA HIS A 56 1.60 2.35 6.23
C HIS A 56 0.25 2.70 5.59
N ILE A 57 -0.79 2.85 6.43
CA ILE A 57 -2.12 3.24 5.96
C ILE A 57 -2.09 4.62 5.32
N CYS A 58 -1.37 5.59 5.90
CA CYS A 58 -1.21 6.92 5.30
C CYS A 58 -0.55 6.87 3.92
N GLU A 59 0.42 5.99 3.70
CA GLU A 59 1.02 5.78 2.38
C GLU A 59 0.05 5.11 1.40
N LEU A 60 -0.68 4.10 1.84
CA LEU A 60 -1.63 3.37 0.99
C LEU A 60 -2.82 4.23 0.54
N ILE A 61 -3.35 5.12 1.38
CA ILE A 61 -4.47 6.00 1.01
C ILE A 61 -4.08 7.12 0.03
N THR A 62 -2.79 7.31 -0.26
CA THR A 62 -2.33 8.22 -1.33
C THR A 62 -2.47 7.60 -2.72
N ILE A 63 -2.58 6.27 -2.80
CA ILE A 63 -2.75 5.54 -4.05
C ILE A 63 -4.21 5.62 -4.47
N GLU A 64 -4.48 6.16 -5.65
CA GLU A 64 -5.85 6.36 -6.15
C GLU A 64 -6.44 5.07 -6.71
N ASP A 65 -5.62 4.28 -7.44
CA ASP A 65 -6.07 3.01 -8.00
C ASP A 65 -6.29 1.96 -6.92
N ALA A 66 -7.48 1.37 -6.91
CA ALA A 66 -7.86 0.34 -5.95
C ALA A 66 -7.06 -0.97 -6.12
N LEU A 67 -6.73 -1.36 -7.37
CA LEU A 67 -5.96 -2.57 -7.64
C LEU A 67 -4.51 -2.41 -7.19
N GLU A 68 -3.89 -1.28 -7.53
CA GLU A 68 -2.54 -0.94 -7.09
C GLU A 68 -2.45 -0.88 -5.57
N ARG A 69 -3.41 -0.23 -4.91
CA ARG A 69 -3.46 -0.15 -3.44
C ARG A 69 -3.56 -1.53 -2.81
N LYS A 70 -4.41 -2.41 -3.37
CA LYS A 70 -4.58 -3.78 -2.89
C LYS A 70 -3.30 -4.60 -3.06
N PHE A 71 -2.61 -4.45 -4.18
CA PHE A 71 -1.31 -5.08 -4.42
C PHE A 71 -0.31 -4.69 -3.33
N TYR A 72 -0.07 -3.37 -3.13
CA TYR A 72 0.89 -2.92 -2.12
C TYR A 72 0.50 -3.30 -0.70
N LEU A 73 -0.80 -3.37 -0.40
CA LEU A 73 -1.29 -3.86 0.88
C LEU A 73 -0.89 -5.33 1.11
N ASN A 74 -1.13 -6.19 0.12
CA ASN A 74 -0.79 -7.60 0.19
C ASN A 74 0.72 -7.83 0.30
N GLU A 75 1.53 -7.09 -0.47
CA GLU A 75 2.99 -7.15 -0.39
C GLU A 75 3.50 -6.72 0.99
N CYS A 76 2.96 -5.64 1.55
CA CYS A 76 3.32 -5.20 2.90
C CYS A 76 3.08 -6.28 3.96
N ILE A 77 1.98 -7.03 3.83
CA ILE A 77 1.60 -8.08 4.78
C ILE A 77 2.46 -9.33 4.58
N ALA A 78 2.69 -9.72 3.32
CA ALA A 78 3.43 -10.93 2.96
C ALA A 78 4.93 -10.79 3.30
N GLU A 79 5.52 -9.68 2.90
CA GLU A 79 6.95 -9.42 3.00
C GLU A 79 7.35 -8.62 4.26
N ASN A 80 6.37 -8.25 5.10
CA ASN A 80 6.57 -7.41 6.28
C ASN A 80 7.35 -6.11 5.98
N TRP A 81 7.00 -5.43 4.90
CA TRP A 81 7.68 -4.19 4.51
C TRP A 81 7.60 -3.13 5.59
N THR A 82 8.69 -2.38 5.73
CA THR A 82 8.68 -1.14 6.51
C THR A 82 8.02 -0.02 5.70
N VAL A 83 7.60 1.05 6.37
CA VAL A 83 7.03 2.24 5.71
C VAL A 83 7.96 2.80 4.62
N ASN A 84 9.27 2.81 4.89
CA ASN A 84 10.27 3.29 3.93
C ASN A 84 10.40 2.35 2.72
N ALA A 85 10.31 1.04 2.95
CA ALA A 85 10.31 0.06 1.86
C ALA A 85 9.06 0.22 0.98
N LEU A 86 7.87 0.34 1.58
CA LEU A 86 6.63 0.61 0.86
C LEU A 86 6.72 1.89 0.01
N HIS A 87 7.19 2.99 0.61
CA HIS A 87 7.35 4.27 -0.08
C HIS A 87 8.27 4.13 -1.29
N ARG A 88 9.44 3.51 -1.12
CA ARG A 88 10.40 3.26 -2.21
C ARG A 88 9.82 2.38 -3.32
N GLN A 89 9.13 1.30 -2.99
CA GLN A 89 8.52 0.42 -3.98
C GLN A 89 7.38 1.10 -4.75
N LYS A 90 6.59 1.92 -4.07
CA LYS A 90 5.56 2.76 -4.68
C LYS A 90 6.19 3.77 -5.66
N GLU A 91 7.25 4.48 -5.25
CA GLU A 91 7.94 5.45 -6.11
C GLU A 91 8.63 4.80 -7.31
N SER A 92 9.14 3.58 -7.16
CA SER A 92 9.72 2.81 -8.27
C SER A 92 8.66 2.29 -9.26
N GLY A 93 7.36 2.43 -8.96
CA GLY A 93 6.27 1.97 -9.80
C GLY A 93 6.25 0.45 -9.97
N LEU A 94 6.57 -0.30 -8.91
CA LEU A 94 6.64 -1.76 -8.95
C LEU A 94 5.37 -2.39 -9.55
N PHE A 95 4.18 -1.98 -9.11
CA PHE A 95 2.92 -2.49 -9.63
C PHE A 95 2.78 -2.27 -11.14
N MET A 96 3.09 -1.06 -11.63
CA MET A 96 3.00 -0.73 -13.05
C MET A 96 3.97 -1.56 -13.88
N ARG A 97 5.20 -1.78 -13.42
CA ARG A 97 6.19 -2.63 -14.12
C ARG A 97 5.71 -4.07 -14.23
N LEU A 98 5.17 -4.62 -13.14
CA LEU A 98 4.64 -5.98 -13.13
C LEU A 98 3.35 -6.10 -13.96
N ALA A 99 2.50 -5.08 -13.94
CA ALA A 99 1.26 -5.04 -14.71
C ALA A 99 1.49 -4.97 -16.22
N LEU A 100 2.53 -4.26 -16.67
CA LEU A 100 2.88 -4.14 -18.09
C LEU A 100 3.27 -5.49 -18.73
N SER A 101 3.74 -6.45 -17.94
CA SER A 101 4.12 -7.78 -18.42
C SER A 101 2.98 -8.80 -18.39
N LYS A 102 1.79 -8.41 -17.91
CA LYS A 102 0.65 -9.33 -17.68
C LYS A 102 -0.59 -8.89 -18.47
N ASP A 103 -1.43 -9.87 -18.77
CA ASP A 103 -2.78 -9.62 -19.29
C ASP A 103 -3.73 -9.11 -18.17
N LYS A 104 -4.94 -8.74 -18.53
CA LYS A 104 -5.94 -8.21 -17.58
C LYS A 104 -6.22 -9.16 -16.42
N GLN A 105 -6.25 -10.46 -16.68
CA GLN A 105 -6.50 -11.47 -15.65
C GLN A 105 -5.29 -11.63 -14.73
N GLY A 106 -4.07 -11.60 -15.29
CA GLY A 106 -2.83 -11.61 -14.53
C GLY A 106 -2.64 -10.39 -13.65
N ILE A 107 -3.11 -9.20 -14.06
CA ILE A 107 -3.13 -7.99 -13.21
C ILE A 107 -4.08 -8.16 -12.03
N MET A 108 -5.26 -8.74 -12.23
CA MET A 108 -6.21 -9.03 -11.16
C MET A 108 -5.62 -10.03 -10.16
N GLU A 109 -4.97 -11.08 -10.63
CA GLU A 109 -4.29 -12.05 -9.76
C GLU A 109 -3.14 -11.42 -8.99
N LEU A 110 -2.33 -10.57 -9.63
CA LEU A 110 -1.26 -9.82 -8.99
C LEU A 110 -1.78 -8.96 -7.84
N ALA A 111 -2.88 -8.23 -8.07
CA ALA A 111 -3.49 -7.40 -7.04
C ALA A 111 -4.09 -8.21 -5.88
N HIS A 112 -4.55 -9.44 -6.12
CA HIS A 112 -5.17 -10.29 -5.11
C HIS A 112 -4.17 -11.15 -4.32
N LYS A 113 -3.15 -11.68 -4.99
CA LYS A 113 -2.20 -12.65 -4.41
C LYS A 113 -0.83 -12.06 -4.09
N GLY A 114 -0.57 -10.82 -4.55
CA GLY A 114 0.76 -10.23 -4.49
C GLY A 114 1.71 -10.82 -5.54
N GLN A 115 2.99 -10.55 -5.40
CA GLN A 115 4.03 -11.08 -6.27
C GLN A 115 4.33 -12.54 -5.91
N ILE A 116 3.85 -13.48 -6.72
CA ILE A 116 4.19 -14.89 -6.55
C ILE A 116 5.46 -15.15 -7.35
N VAL A 117 6.57 -15.33 -6.66
CA VAL A 117 7.83 -15.77 -7.24
C VAL A 117 7.74 -17.27 -7.50
N GLN A 118 7.42 -17.66 -8.72
CA GLN A 118 7.31 -19.08 -9.10
C GLN A 118 8.64 -19.68 -9.56
N LYS A 119 9.59 -18.85 -10.00
CA LYS A 119 10.89 -19.29 -10.49
C LYS A 119 12.00 -18.39 -9.99
N ALA A 120 13.18 -18.97 -9.70
CA ALA A 120 14.37 -18.21 -9.33
C ALA A 120 14.75 -17.15 -10.38
N GLU A 121 14.42 -17.38 -11.66
CA GLU A 121 14.63 -16.45 -12.77
C GLU A 121 13.76 -15.18 -12.66
N ASP A 122 12.62 -15.22 -11.97
CA ASP A 122 11.75 -14.05 -11.77
C ASP A 122 12.36 -13.06 -10.77
N VAL A 123 13.25 -13.52 -9.89
CA VAL A 123 13.99 -12.70 -8.93
C VAL A 123 15.17 -11.99 -9.59
N VAL A 124 15.77 -12.60 -10.61
CA VAL A 124 17.02 -12.12 -11.24
C VAL A 124 16.77 -11.13 -12.39
N LYS A 125 15.51 -10.96 -12.81
CA LYS A 125 15.16 -10.12 -13.99
C LYS A 125 15.19 -8.61 -13.78
N ASP A 126 15.77 -8.11 -12.71
CA ASP A 126 16.05 -6.69 -12.62
C ASP A 126 17.44 -6.41 -13.20
N THR A 127 17.49 -6.16 -14.51
CA THR A 127 18.68 -5.71 -15.25
C THR A 127 19.38 -4.56 -14.53
N TYR A 128 18.62 -3.69 -13.87
CA TYR A 128 19.11 -2.60 -13.05
C TYR A 128 19.88 -3.05 -11.79
N THR A 129 19.54 -4.21 -11.23
CA THR A 129 20.28 -4.75 -10.07
C THR A 129 21.65 -5.25 -10.52
N LEU A 130 21.76 -5.81 -11.71
CA LEU A 130 23.03 -6.29 -12.28
C LEU A 130 23.93 -5.13 -12.66
N GLU A 131 23.41 -4.05 -13.27
CA GLU A 131 24.16 -2.82 -13.55
C GLU A 131 24.68 -2.17 -12.26
N PHE A 132 23.84 -2.11 -11.20
CA PHE A 132 24.26 -1.58 -9.90
C PHE A 132 25.39 -2.40 -9.24
N LEU A 133 25.42 -3.72 -9.46
CA LEU A 133 26.45 -4.61 -8.95
C LEU A 133 27.71 -4.66 -9.83
N GLY A 134 27.71 -3.93 -10.96
CA GLY A 134 28.87 -3.84 -11.85
C GLY A 134 29.17 -5.15 -12.62
N PHE A 135 28.20 -6.03 -12.76
CA PHE A 135 28.26 -7.18 -13.65
C PHE A 135 27.78 -6.74 -15.04
N GLU A 136 28.67 -6.10 -15.78
CA GLU A 136 28.50 -5.92 -17.23
C GLU A 136 29.10 -7.16 -17.92
N ASP A 137 28.32 -7.72 -18.88
CA ASP A 137 28.80 -8.79 -19.77
C ASP A 137 29.92 -8.30 -20.68
#